data_283856b229ce33105ea0f52bcf7a8c21
#
_entry.id   283856b229ce33105ea0f52bcf7a8c21
#
_cell.length_a   1.000
_cell.length_b   1.000
_cell.length_c   1.000
_cell.angle_alpha   90.00
_cell.angle_beta   90.00
_cell.angle_gamma   90.00
#
_symmetry.space_group_name_H-M   'P 1'
#
loop_
_entity.id
_entity.type
_entity.pdbx_description
1 polymer ?
#
loop_
_entity_poly.entity_id
_entity_poly.type
_entity_poly.pdbx_seq_one_letter_code
_entity_poly.pdbx_strand_id
1 'polypeptide(L)'
;MQDVIAEQIAEGSWDVLFGAGWGYFVPQSVEGSLRTDDKNPLDMLKSKMQVALTPEEFNALRDRRAAAMLERTNYFPKASEGFEITLEIMTRKALDILSNNNKGFFLMVEGSQIDWGGHANDMEYIRDEMLAFDDAVGAVLDFAEEDKNTLVIVTADHETGGMAVLSGDFEEHELVGYDFATKGHSAVMVPVFSFGPSAKLFGGMQDNTDIGKKMFQLWD
;
A
#
# COMPACT_ATOMS: atom_id res chain seq x y z
N MET A 1 15.45 -12.44 -7.00
CA MET A 1 14.20 -12.60 -6.19
C MET A 1 13.07 -11.74 -6.77
N GLN A 2 13.28 -10.47 -7.03
CA GLN A 2 12.24 -9.55 -7.60
C GLN A 2 11.73 -10.03 -8.96
N ASP A 3 12.60 -10.61 -9.80
CA ASP A 3 12.23 -11.19 -11.09
C ASP A 3 11.17 -12.29 -10.97
N VAL A 4 11.30 -13.16 -9.95
CA VAL A 4 10.34 -14.23 -9.69
C VAL A 4 9.01 -13.67 -9.18
N ILE A 5 9.07 -12.64 -8.32
CA ILE A 5 7.87 -11.95 -7.83
C ILE A 5 7.11 -11.30 -9.00
N ALA A 6 7.83 -10.64 -9.91
CA ALA A 6 7.22 -10.02 -11.09
C ALA A 6 6.51 -11.06 -11.99
N GLU A 7 7.10 -12.26 -12.15
CA GLU A 7 6.48 -13.37 -12.89
C GLU A 7 5.21 -13.85 -12.18
N GLN A 8 5.26 -14.11 -10.88
CA GLN A 8 4.10 -14.54 -10.09
C GLN A 8 2.97 -13.50 -10.11
N ILE A 9 3.33 -12.22 -10.03
CA ILE A 9 2.37 -11.13 -10.17
C ILE A 9 1.70 -11.16 -11.56
N ALA A 10 2.49 -11.30 -12.62
CA ALA A 10 1.97 -11.32 -13.98
C ALA A 10 1.11 -12.56 -14.27
N GLU A 11 1.40 -13.70 -13.63
CA GLU A 11 0.61 -14.93 -13.70
C GLU A 11 -0.71 -14.82 -12.92
N GLY A 12 -0.73 -14.02 -11.86
CA GLY A 12 -1.86 -13.87 -10.94
C GLY A 12 -3.14 -13.31 -11.60
N SER A 13 -4.22 -13.32 -10.82
CA SER A 13 -5.53 -12.83 -11.24
C SER A 13 -5.92 -11.64 -10.38
N TRP A 14 -5.45 -10.47 -10.76
CA TRP A 14 -5.74 -9.19 -10.11
C TRP A 14 -6.75 -8.40 -10.94
N ASP A 15 -7.63 -7.64 -10.29
CA ASP A 15 -8.45 -6.65 -10.98
C ASP A 15 -7.74 -5.29 -10.94
N VAL A 16 -7.09 -4.95 -9.83
CA VAL A 16 -6.26 -3.75 -9.70
C VAL A 16 -4.91 -4.12 -9.07
N LEU A 17 -3.83 -3.59 -9.65
CA LEU A 17 -2.46 -3.72 -9.15
C LEU A 17 -1.70 -2.42 -9.41
N PHE A 18 -1.49 -1.61 -8.37
CA PHE A 18 -0.73 -0.36 -8.46
C PHE A 18 0.51 -0.41 -7.59
N GLY A 19 1.63 0.03 -8.11
CA GLY A 19 2.89 0.03 -7.38
C GLY A 19 4.07 0.52 -8.21
N ALA A 20 5.26 0.15 -7.75
CA ALA A 20 6.53 0.41 -8.40
C ALA A 20 7.09 -0.89 -9.03
N GLY A 21 8.20 -0.81 -9.77
CA GLY A 21 8.96 -1.99 -10.17
C GLY A 21 8.92 -2.36 -11.64
N TRP A 22 8.55 -1.46 -12.56
CA TRP A 22 8.43 -1.83 -13.99
C TRP A 22 9.74 -2.41 -14.57
N GLY A 23 10.90 -2.04 -14.02
CA GLY A 23 12.18 -2.58 -14.45
C GLY A 23 12.31 -4.11 -14.30
N TYR A 24 11.54 -4.73 -13.41
CA TYR A 24 11.50 -6.19 -13.24
C TYR A 24 10.49 -6.89 -14.16
N PHE A 25 9.69 -6.12 -14.89
CA PHE A 25 8.65 -6.66 -15.77
C PHE A 25 9.03 -6.65 -17.25
N VAL A 26 10.17 -6.07 -17.62
CA VAL A 26 10.65 -5.98 -19.01
C VAL A 26 11.91 -6.79 -19.21
N PRO A 27 12.13 -7.42 -20.41
CA PRO A 27 13.31 -8.24 -20.67
C PRO A 27 14.61 -7.44 -20.59
N GLN A 28 15.73 -8.11 -20.34
CA GLN A 28 17.05 -7.47 -20.19
C GLN A 28 17.47 -6.61 -21.39
N SER A 29 16.94 -6.87 -22.57
CA SER A 29 17.21 -6.10 -23.79
C SER A 29 16.54 -4.72 -23.82
N VAL A 30 15.58 -4.45 -22.92
CA VAL A 30 14.92 -3.15 -22.81
C VAL A 30 15.72 -2.22 -21.93
N GLU A 31 15.92 -1.00 -22.39
CA GLU A 31 16.60 0.03 -21.60
C GLU A 31 15.86 0.26 -20.26
N GLY A 32 16.60 0.32 -19.16
CA GLY A 32 16.04 0.44 -17.81
C GLY A 32 15.61 -0.87 -17.17
N SER A 33 15.71 -2.01 -17.87
CA SER A 33 15.44 -3.31 -17.26
C SER A 33 16.34 -3.57 -16.06
N LEU A 34 15.78 -4.24 -15.05
CA LEU A 34 16.49 -4.77 -13.88
C LEU A 34 16.54 -6.31 -13.91
N ARG A 35 16.04 -6.93 -14.97
CA ARG A 35 16.11 -8.39 -15.20
C ARG A 35 17.44 -8.81 -15.79
N THR A 36 17.77 -10.08 -15.60
CA THR A 36 18.96 -10.73 -16.17
C THR A 36 18.60 -11.79 -17.22
N ASP A 37 17.32 -11.83 -17.63
CA ASP A 37 16.79 -12.76 -18.62
C ASP A 37 15.89 -12.04 -19.65
N ASP A 38 15.41 -12.77 -20.65
CA ASP A 38 14.59 -12.23 -21.75
C ASP A 38 13.07 -12.43 -21.53
N LYS A 39 12.64 -12.81 -20.32
CA LYS A 39 11.21 -12.91 -20.00
C LYS A 39 10.56 -11.53 -19.99
N ASN A 40 9.29 -11.47 -20.39
CA ASN A 40 8.50 -10.24 -20.45
C ASN A 40 7.17 -10.37 -19.69
N PRO A 41 7.19 -10.31 -18.34
CA PRO A 41 5.98 -10.30 -17.53
C PRO A 41 5.03 -9.14 -17.87
N LEU A 42 5.56 -8.00 -18.37
CA LEU A 42 4.75 -6.84 -18.75
C LEU A 42 3.79 -7.17 -19.90
N ASP A 43 4.25 -7.90 -20.92
CA ASP A 43 3.38 -8.32 -22.04
C ASP A 43 2.27 -9.27 -21.56
N MET A 44 2.58 -10.11 -20.57
CA MET A 44 1.57 -10.97 -19.95
C MET A 44 0.50 -10.13 -19.23
N LEU A 45 0.89 -9.11 -18.47
CA LEU A 45 -0.07 -8.18 -17.85
C LEU A 45 -0.89 -7.43 -18.89
N LYS A 46 -0.25 -6.88 -19.91
CA LYS A 46 -0.94 -6.17 -21.04
C LYS A 46 -1.94 -7.05 -21.78
N SER A 47 -1.76 -8.36 -21.78
CA SER A 47 -2.73 -9.29 -22.37
C SER A 47 -4.00 -9.49 -21.54
N LYS A 48 -3.98 -9.09 -20.25
CA LYS A 48 -5.05 -9.31 -19.27
C LYS A 48 -5.74 -8.04 -18.79
N MET A 49 -5.05 -6.89 -18.85
CA MET A 49 -5.51 -5.64 -18.26
C MET A 49 -4.89 -4.40 -18.92
N GLN A 50 -5.47 -3.24 -18.69
CA GLN A 50 -4.87 -1.97 -19.07
C GLN A 50 -3.65 -1.72 -18.15
N VAL A 51 -2.52 -1.33 -18.72
CA VAL A 51 -1.26 -1.11 -17.96
C VAL A 51 -0.75 0.30 -18.19
N ALA A 52 -0.40 0.97 -17.10
CA ALA A 52 0.23 2.29 -17.05
C ALA A 52 1.66 2.19 -16.52
N LEU A 53 2.58 2.91 -17.13
CA LEU A 53 3.98 3.04 -16.70
C LEU A 53 4.36 4.51 -16.43
N THR A 54 3.47 5.45 -16.75
CA THR A 54 3.65 6.89 -16.49
C THR A 54 2.44 7.48 -15.78
N PRO A 55 2.58 8.64 -15.12
CA PRO A 55 1.46 9.35 -14.52
C PRO A 55 0.34 9.69 -15.52
N GLU A 56 0.66 10.07 -16.75
CA GLU A 56 -0.33 10.35 -17.79
C GLU A 56 -1.13 9.10 -18.16
N GLU A 57 -0.45 7.97 -18.34
CA GLU A 57 -1.10 6.68 -18.61
C GLU A 57 -1.96 6.25 -17.41
N PHE A 58 -1.48 6.44 -16.19
CA PHE A 58 -2.25 6.17 -14.96
C PHE A 58 -3.53 6.99 -14.90
N ASN A 59 -3.46 8.27 -15.19
CA ASN A 59 -4.62 9.16 -15.23
C ASN A 59 -5.64 8.73 -16.32
N ALA A 60 -5.17 8.08 -17.36
CA ALA A 60 -6.01 7.57 -18.47
C ALA A 60 -6.61 6.17 -18.22
N LEU A 61 -6.28 5.49 -17.11
CA LEU A 61 -6.87 4.18 -16.78
C LEU A 61 -8.39 4.27 -16.61
N ARG A 62 -9.13 3.39 -17.28
CA ARG A 62 -10.60 3.33 -17.25
C ARG A 62 -11.17 1.91 -17.25
N ASP A 63 -10.34 0.91 -17.53
CA ASP A 63 -10.77 -0.47 -17.62
C ASP A 63 -11.09 -1.04 -16.24
N ARG A 64 -11.95 -2.07 -16.21
CA ARG A 64 -12.26 -2.81 -14.96
C ARG A 64 -11.07 -3.56 -14.39
N ARG A 65 -10.05 -3.80 -15.21
CA ARG A 65 -8.80 -4.43 -14.79
C ARG A 65 -7.64 -3.53 -15.21
N ALA A 66 -6.89 -3.06 -14.22
CA ALA A 66 -5.83 -2.09 -14.44
C ALA A 66 -4.60 -2.37 -13.58
N ALA A 67 -3.43 -2.24 -14.17
CA ALA A 67 -2.16 -2.23 -13.45
C ALA A 67 -1.41 -0.92 -13.70
N ALA A 68 -0.64 -0.48 -12.73
CA ALA A 68 0.30 0.62 -12.87
C ALA A 68 1.59 0.29 -12.13
N MET A 69 2.71 0.44 -12.83
CA MET A 69 4.05 0.32 -12.26
C MET A 69 4.81 1.60 -12.60
N LEU A 70 4.69 2.60 -11.70
CA LEU A 70 5.02 3.99 -12.00
C LEU A 70 6.49 4.34 -11.74
N GLU A 71 7.23 3.45 -11.08
CA GLU A 71 8.66 3.59 -10.85
C GLU A 71 9.44 2.39 -11.36
N ARG A 72 10.69 2.63 -11.78
CA ARG A 72 11.56 1.57 -12.33
C ARG A 72 12.00 0.56 -11.29
N THR A 73 12.37 1.04 -10.11
CA THR A 73 12.76 0.22 -8.96
C THR A 73 11.53 -0.30 -8.21
N ASN A 74 11.72 -1.13 -7.23
CA ASN A 74 10.65 -1.70 -6.41
C ASN A 74 10.14 -0.77 -5.29
N TYR A 75 10.40 0.53 -5.39
CA TYR A 75 9.95 1.53 -4.43
C TYR A 75 9.72 2.89 -5.10
N PHE A 76 8.85 3.69 -4.50
CA PHE A 76 8.63 5.09 -4.85
C PHE A 76 9.66 6.02 -4.19
N PRO A 77 9.81 7.26 -4.67
CA PRO A 77 10.44 8.32 -3.89
C PRO A 77 9.79 8.45 -2.50
N LYS A 78 10.52 8.95 -1.51
CA LYS A 78 9.94 9.25 -0.19
C LYS A 78 8.80 10.27 -0.34
N ALA A 79 7.80 10.20 0.53
CA ALA A 79 6.69 11.15 0.53
C ALA A 79 7.16 12.61 0.58
N SER A 80 8.23 12.89 1.35
CA SER A 80 8.87 14.21 1.43
C SER A 80 9.52 14.69 0.13
N GLU A 81 9.90 13.78 -0.77
CA GLU A 81 10.50 14.14 -2.08
C GLU A 81 9.43 14.52 -3.11
N GLY A 82 8.17 14.21 -2.81
CA GLY A 82 7.03 14.45 -3.67
C GLY A 82 6.98 13.50 -4.88
N PHE A 83 5.83 12.89 -5.09
CA PHE A 83 5.52 12.10 -6.27
C PHE A 83 4.12 12.46 -6.75
N GLU A 84 3.95 12.67 -8.06
CA GLU A 84 2.68 13.17 -8.61
C GLU A 84 1.50 12.23 -8.28
N ILE A 85 1.72 10.92 -8.34
CA ILE A 85 0.69 9.91 -8.07
C ILE A 85 0.90 9.35 -6.65
N THR A 86 0.38 10.06 -5.66
CA THR A 86 0.47 9.67 -4.25
C THR A 86 -0.28 8.38 -3.93
N LEU A 87 -0.03 7.80 -2.74
CA LEU A 87 -0.77 6.63 -2.26
C LEU A 87 -2.28 6.91 -2.19
N GLU A 88 -2.69 8.12 -1.76
CA GLU A 88 -4.08 8.56 -1.77
C GLU A 88 -4.68 8.50 -3.19
N ILE A 89 -3.99 9.07 -4.19
CA ILE A 89 -4.45 9.10 -5.59
C ILE A 89 -4.58 7.68 -6.14
N MET A 90 -3.61 6.80 -5.85
CA MET A 90 -3.69 5.38 -6.23
C MET A 90 -4.88 4.69 -5.55
N THR A 91 -5.09 4.95 -4.27
CA THR A 91 -6.21 4.40 -3.50
C THR A 91 -7.56 4.83 -4.06
N ARG A 92 -7.76 6.13 -4.32
CA ARG A 92 -9.01 6.65 -4.93
C ARG A 92 -9.26 6.03 -6.31
N LYS A 93 -8.22 5.90 -7.13
CA LYS A 93 -8.33 5.25 -8.44
C LYS A 93 -8.70 3.77 -8.33
N ALA A 94 -8.11 3.04 -7.36
CA ALA A 94 -8.44 1.64 -7.12
C ALA A 94 -9.90 1.47 -6.68
N LEU A 95 -10.37 2.30 -5.76
CA LEU A 95 -11.76 2.33 -5.31
C LEU A 95 -12.73 2.62 -6.46
N ASP A 96 -12.43 3.63 -7.31
CA ASP A 96 -13.23 3.98 -8.49
C ASP A 96 -13.38 2.80 -9.46
N ILE A 97 -12.31 2.07 -9.72
CA ILE A 97 -12.33 0.90 -10.60
C ILE A 97 -13.11 -0.26 -9.95
N LEU A 98 -12.80 -0.60 -8.69
CA LEU A 98 -13.32 -1.79 -8.02
C LEU A 98 -14.78 -1.66 -7.61
N SER A 99 -15.26 -0.46 -7.27
CA SER A 99 -16.64 -0.20 -6.89
C SER A 99 -17.65 -0.48 -8.03
N ASN A 100 -17.17 -0.59 -9.26
CA ASN A 100 -18.00 -1.02 -10.40
C ASN A 100 -18.33 -2.52 -10.38
N ASN A 101 -17.78 -3.30 -9.46
CA ASN A 101 -18.12 -4.70 -9.27
C ASN A 101 -19.26 -4.85 -8.25
N ASN A 102 -20.46 -5.10 -8.71
CA ASN A 102 -21.66 -5.26 -7.87
C ASN A 102 -21.66 -6.53 -6.98
N LYS A 103 -20.63 -7.36 -7.07
CA LYS A 103 -20.39 -8.48 -6.14
C LYS A 103 -19.49 -8.11 -4.97
N GLY A 104 -18.99 -6.87 -4.95
CA GLY A 104 -18.02 -6.39 -3.97
C GLY A 104 -16.57 -6.61 -4.39
N PHE A 105 -15.65 -6.17 -3.55
CA PHE A 105 -14.21 -6.27 -3.77
C PHE A 105 -13.46 -6.39 -2.44
N PHE A 106 -12.23 -6.85 -2.52
CA PHE A 106 -11.21 -6.74 -1.48
C PHE A 106 -10.08 -5.87 -2.02
N LEU A 107 -9.73 -4.83 -1.27
CA LEU A 107 -8.60 -3.94 -1.59
C LEU A 107 -7.63 -3.93 -0.43
N MET A 108 -6.35 -4.19 -0.69
CA MET A 108 -5.25 -3.96 0.24
C MET A 108 -4.45 -2.75 -0.22
N VAL A 109 -4.19 -1.84 0.70
CA VAL A 109 -3.36 -0.64 0.51
C VAL A 109 -2.23 -0.66 1.52
N GLU A 110 -1.01 -0.46 1.08
CA GLU A 110 0.18 -0.56 1.93
C GLU A 110 0.99 0.75 1.93
N GLY A 111 1.23 1.29 3.13
CA GLY A 111 2.22 2.34 3.38
C GLY A 111 3.58 1.74 3.67
N SER A 112 4.20 1.08 2.69
CA SER A 112 5.38 0.22 2.87
C SER A 112 6.63 0.93 3.38
N GLN A 113 6.79 2.22 3.11
CA GLN A 113 8.00 2.96 3.47
C GLN A 113 8.02 3.45 4.92
N ILE A 114 6.93 3.32 5.66
CA ILE A 114 6.89 3.54 7.11
C ILE A 114 7.89 2.60 7.80
N ASP A 115 7.88 1.33 7.43
CA ASP A 115 8.82 0.32 7.91
C ASP A 115 10.28 0.69 7.60
N TRP A 116 10.54 1.20 6.39
CA TRP A 116 11.88 1.61 5.99
C TRP A 116 12.39 2.80 6.81
N GLY A 117 11.51 3.75 7.13
CA GLY A 117 11.81 4.82 8.09
C GLY A 117 12.18 4.27 9.47
N GLY A 118 11.47 3.25 9.94
CA GLY A 118 11.77 2.52 11.18
C GLY A 118 13.14 1.85 11.16
N HIS A 119 13.46 1.11 10.11
CA HIS A 119 14.78 0.49 9.92
C HIS A 119 15.93 1.51 9.84
N ALA A 120 15.66 2.69 9.27
CA ALA A 120 16.63 3.78 9.21
C ALA A 120 16.79 4.50 10.56
N ASN A 121 15.85 4.35 11.51
CA ASN A 121 15.70 5.18 12.71
C ASN A 121 15.57 6.68 12.34
N ASP A 122 14.82 6.95 11.28
CA ASP A 122 14.62 8.28 10.71
C ASP A 122 13.18 8.74 10.99
N MET A 123 13.03 9.59 12.01
CA MET A 123 11.74 10.06 12.48
C MET A 123 11.01 10.93 11.43
N GLU A 124 11.73 11.73 10.68
CA GLU A 124 11.13 12.58 9.64
C GLU A 124 10.57 11.71 8.50
N TYR A 125 11.31 10.68 8.13
CA TYR A 125 10.86 9.71 7.14
C TYR A 125 9.58 8.98 7.61
N ILE A 126 9.58 8.45 8.85
CA ILE A 126 8.39 7.80 9.42
C ILE A 126 7.19 8.76 9.42
N ARG A 127 7.38 10.00 9.91
CA ARG A 127 6.32 11.00 9.97
C ARG A 127 5.71 11.27 8.60
N ASP A 128 6.55 11.52 7.60
CA ASP A 128 6.08 11.92 6.28
C ASP A 128 5.36 10.77 5.58
N GLU A 129 5.83 9.53 5.71
CA GLU A 129 5.15 8.34 5.20
C GLU A 129 3.84 8.02 5.96
N MET A 130 3.82 8.24 7.28
CA MET A 130 2.60 8.10 8.08
C MET A 130 1.53 9.10 7.66
N LEU A 131 1.89 10.36 7.40
CA LEU A 131 0.95 11.38 6.92
C LEU A 131 0.43 11.03 5.52
N ALA A 132 1.28 10.57 4.62
CA ALA A 132 0.86 10.11 3.30
C ALA A 132 -0.07 8.88 3.37
N PHE A 133 0.15 7.99 4.34
CA PHE A 133 -0.74 6.86 4.60
C PHE A 133 -2.07 7.31 5.21
N ASP A 134 -2.05 8.28 6.12
CA ASP A 134 -3.27 8.87 6.73
C ASP A 134 -4.17 9.51 5.67
N ASP A 135 -3.59 10.22 4.68
CA ASP A 135 -4.34 10.75 3.54
C ASP A 135 -5.04 9.62 2.74
N ALA A 136 -4.37 8.49 2.53
CA ALA A 136 -4.97 7.34 1.88
C ALA A 136 -6.07 6.69 2.73
N VAL A 137 -5.90 6.61 4.04
CA VAL A 137 -6.94 6.17 4.99
C VAL A 137 -8.14 7.11 4.93
N GLY A 138 -7.92 8.43 4.89
CA GLY A 138 -8.97 9.43 4.70
C GLY A 138 -9.80 9.16 3.45
N ALA A 139 -9.14 8.89 2.32
CA ALA A 139 -9.82 8.55 1.07
C ALA A 139 -10.71 7.30 1.17
N VAL A 140 -10.23 6.28 1.90
CA VAL A 140 -11.01 5.03 2.12
C VAL A 140 -12.20 5.28 3.06
N LEU A 141 -12.02 6.11 4.09
CA LEU A 141 -13.11 6.45 5.02
C LEU A 141 -14.20 7.28 4.32
N ASP A 142 -13.84 8.27 3.49
CA ASP A 142 -14.78 9.03 2.66
C ASP A 142 -15.64 8.08 1.82
N PHE A 143 -14.99 7.15 1.12
CA PHE A 143 -15.68 6.14 0.31
C PHE A 143 -16.62 5.26 1.16
N ALA A 144 -16.15 4.77 2.31
CA ALA A 144 -16.93 3.88 3.18
C ALA A 144 -18.13 4.59 3.83
N GLU A 145 -18.00 5.89 4.15
CA GLU A 145 -19.09 6.70 4.67
C GLU A 145 -20.18 6.95 3.62
N GLU A 146 -19.81 7.09 2.36
CA GLU A 146 -20.76 7.24 1.24
C GLU A 146 -21.45 5.91 0.91
N ASP A 147 -20.66 4.85 0.74
CA ASP A 147 -21.11 3.51 0.37
C ASP A 147 -21.93 2.80 1.46
N LYS A 148 -21.57 2.97 2.74
CA LYS A 148 -22.19 2.39 3.95
C LYS A 148 -22.15 0.85 4.03
N ASN A 149 -21.54 0.19 3.06
CA ASN A 149 -21.42 -1.27 2.99
C ASN A 149 -19.97 -1.74 3.06
N THR A 150 -18.99 -0.82 3.08
CA THR A 150 -17.57 -1.12 3.12
C THR A 150 -17.08 -1.23 4.55
N LEU A 151 -16.44 -2.36 4.88
CA LEU A 151 -15.66 -2.55 6.09
C LEU A 151 -14.23 -2.07 5.84
N VAL A 152 -13.77 -1.15 6.67
CA VAL A 152 -12.38 -0.67 6.67
C VAL A 152 -11.64 -1.24 7.87
N ILE A 153 -10.43 -1.76 7.65
CA ILE A 153 -9.52 -2.22 8.69
C ILE A 153 -8.17 -1.55 8.43
N VAL A 154 -7.64 -0.88 9.45
CA VAL A 154 -6.31 -0.26 9.41
C VAL A 154 -5.46 -0.90 10.50
N THR A 155 -4.32 -1.46 10.12
CA THR A 155 -3.39 -2.12 11.05
C THR A 155 -1.98 -2.13 10.46
N ALA A 156 -1.02 -2.60 11.23
CA ALA A 156 0.32 -2.95 10.75
C ALA A 156 0.52 -4.47 10.90
N ASP A 157 1.47 -5.03 10.17
CA ASP A 157 1.92 -6.41 10.31
C ASP A 157 2.88 -6.56 11.51
N HIS A 158 3.69 -5.53 11.81
CA HIS A 158 4.58 -5.41 12.96
C HIS A 158 4.96 -3.95 13.23
N GLU A 159 5.66 -3.73 14.31
CA GLU A 159 6.36 -2.48 14.62
C GLU A 159 7.82 -2.59 14.18
N THR A 160 8.44 -1.47 13.77
CA THR A 160 9.83 -1.38 13.34
C THR A 160 10.54 -0.21 13.99
N GLY A 161 11.75 -0.46 14.51
CA GLY A 161 12.60 0.54 15.15
C GLY A 161 12.47 0.61 16.67
N GLY A 162 11.38 0.14 17.25
CA GLY A 162 11.09 0.29 18.67
C GLY A 162 11.02 1.75 19.06
N MET A 163 10.37 2.58 18.23
CA MET A 163 10.30 4.02 18.41
C MET A 163 9.42 4.39 19.61
N ALA A 164 9.96 5.26 20.47
CA ALA A 164 9.20 5.88 21.56
C ALA A 164 9.18 7.40 21.40
N VAL A 165 7.98 7.98 21.45
CA VAL A 165 7.79 9.43 21.57
C VAL A 165 7.91 9.80 23.04
N LEU A 166 8.86 10.66 23.37
CA LEU A 166 9.21 11.04 24.75
C LEU A 166 8.63 12.40 25.15
N SER A 167 8.58 13.34 24.21
CA SER A 167 8.02 14.67 24.43
C SER A 167 7.62 15.34 23.12
N GLY A 168 6.69 16.30 23.19
CA GLY A 168 6.26 17.13 22.07
C GLY A 168 5.67 18.44 22.56
N ASP A 169 5.54 19.40 21.66
CA ASP A 169 4.85 20.64 21.87
C ASP A 169 3.55 20.63 21.06
N PHE A 170 2.41 20.70 21.76
CA PHE A 170 1.09 20.68 21.14
C PHE A 170 0.69 22.02 20.51
N GLU A 171 1.25 23.12 20.97
CA GLU A 171 0.91 24.46 20.43
C GLU A 171 1.68 24.70 19.12
N GLU A 172 2.94 24.28 19.07
CA GLU A 172 3.78 24.40 17.87
C GLU A 172 3.65 23.21 16.91
N HIS A 173 2.91 22.14 17.30
CA HIS A 173 2.82 20.88 16.56
C HIS A 173 4.18 20.22 16.29
N GLU A 174 5.11 20.33 17.24
CA GLU A 174 6.47 19.79 17.13
C GLU A 174 6.67 18.54 17.99
N LEU A 175 7.38 17.58 17.43
CA LEU A 175 7.91 16.43 18.13
C LEU A 175 9.30 16.78 18.68
N VAL A 176 9.41 16.95 20.00
CA VAL A 176 10.62 17.48 20.66
C VAL A 176 11.59 16.37 21.07
N GLY A 177 11.08 15.22 21.49
CA GLY A 177 11.90 14.10 21.93
C GLY A 177 11.37 12.76 21.48
N TYR A 178 12.25 11.94 20.93
CA TYR A 178 12.00 10.56 20.56
C TYR A 178 13.28 9.74 20.67
N ASP A 179 13.15 8.42 20.72
CA ASP A 179 14.29 7.50 20.72
C ASP A 179 13.90 6.19 20.03
N PHE A 180 14.89 5.44 19.57
CA PHE A 180 14.74 4.15 18.90
C PHE A 180 15.48 3.07 19.68
N ALA A 181 14.84 1.93 19.90
CA ALA A 181 15.41 0.81 20.63
C ALA A 181 16.18 -0.17 19.73
N THR A 182 15.88 -0.23 18.45
CA THR A 182 16.44 -1.20 17.50
C THR A 182 16.44 -0.62 16.07
N LYS A 183 17.02 -1.38 15.13
CA LYS A 183 16.86 -1.18 13.67
C LYS A 183 16.09 -2.33 13.01
N GLY A 184 15.53 -3.21 13.80
CA GLY A 184 14.74 -4.35 13.36
C GLY A 184 13.30 -4.23 13.82
N HIS A 185 12.53 -5.26 13.55
CA HIS A 185 11.17 -5.37 14.04
C HIS A 185 11.17 -5.62 15.55
N SER A 186 10.16 -5.11 16.24
CA SER A 186 9.94 -5.41 17.66
C SER A 186 8.67 -6.23 17.87
N ALA A 187 8.54 -6.82 19.06
CA ALA A 187 7.35 -7.60 19.43
C ALA A 187 6.28 -6.74 20.13
N VAL A 188 6.31 -5.45 19.93
CA VAL A 188 5.27 -4.54 20.45
C VAL A 188 3.97 -4.79 19.69
N MET A 189 2.85 -4.81 20.44
CA MET A 189 1.53 -4.92 19.83
C MET A 189 1.24 -3.70 18.96
N VAL A 190 0.71 -3.95 17.77
CA VAL A 190 0.26 -2.91 16.85
C VAL A 190 -1.24 -2.69 16.97
N PRO A 191 -1.75 -1.47 16.80
CA PRO A 191 -3.17 -1.18 16.88
C PRO A 191 -3.93 -1.75 15.68
N VAL A 192 -5.21 -2.08 15.89
CA VAL A 192 -6.19 -2.36 14.85
C VAL A 192 -7.33 -1.37 14.96
N PHE A 193 -7.54 -0.59 13.92
CA PHE A 193 -8.70 0.28 13.80
C PHE A 193 -9.67 -0.31 12.79
N SER A 194 -10.96 -0.14 13.03
CA SER A 194 -11.98 -0.66 12.11
C SER A 194 -13.19 0.27 12.06
N PHE A 195 -13.77 0.39 10.87
CA PHE A 195 -14.93 1.23 10.59
C PHE A 195 -15.90 0.52 9.63
N GLY A 196 -17.19 0.80 9.76
CA GLY A 196 -18.23 0.27 8.88
C GLY A 196 -18.91 -1.01 9.39
N PRO A 197 -19.60 -1.77 8.51
CA PRO A 197 -20.28 -3.00 8.87
C PRO A 197 -19.35 -4.02 9.50
N SER A 198 -19.77 -4.67 10.57
CA SER A 198 -19.01 -5.71 11.29
C SER A 198 -17.70 -5.24 11.95
N ALA A 199 -17.39 -3.93 11.97
CA ALA A 199 -16.17 -3.38 12.57
C ALA A 199 -15.93 -3.86 14.02
N LYS A 200 -16.99 -4.03 14.82
CA LYS A 200 -16.90 -4.50 16.21
C LYS A 200 -16.21 -5.86 16.38
N LEU A 201 -16.17 -6.68 15.33
CA LEU A 201 -15.50 -7.98 15.38
C LEU A 201 -13.99 -7.88 15.51
N PHE A 202 -13.42 -6.73 15.13
CA PHE A 202 -11.98 -6.47 15.13
C PHE A 202 -11.49 -5.75 16.39
N GLY A 203 -12.37 -5.48 17.33
CA GLY A 203 -12.02 -4.88 18.63
C GLY A 203 -11.39 -5.87 19.60
N GLY A 204 -10.62 -5.33 20.57
CA GLY A 204 -9.94 -6.12 21.59
C GLY A 204 -8.57 -6.63 21.16
N MET A 205 -7.94 -7.41 22.04
CA MET A 205 -6.64 -8.04 21.77
C MET A 205 -6.87 -9.36 21.02
N GLN A 206 -6.14 -9.55 19.93
CA GLN A 206 -6.29 -10.73 19.07
C GLN A 206 -4.96 -11.08 18.41
N ASP A 207 -4.84 -12.31 17.94
CA ASP A 207 -3.73 -12.71 17.08
C ASP A 207 -3.89 -12.10 15.68
N ASN A 208 -2.77 -11.74 15.01
CA ASN A 208 -2.83 -11.15 13.68
C ASN A 208 -3.50 -12.07 12.65
N THR A 209 -3.35 -13.39 12.80
CA THR A 209 -4.01 -14.37 11.93
C THR A 209 -5.54 -14.37 12.07
N ASP A 210 -6.07 -13.87 13.18
CA ASP A 210 -7.53 -13.79 13.39
C ASP A 210 -8.18 -12.69 12.55
N ILE A 211 -7.42 -11.67 12.17
CA ILE A 211 -7.87 -10.63 11.23
C ILE A 211 -8.26 -11.28 9.90
N GLY A 212 -7.35 -12.05 9.31
CA GLY A 212 -7.61 -12.76 8.06
C GLY A 212 -8.76 -13.76 8.16
N LYS A 213 -8.83 -14.56 9.24
CA LYS A 213 -9.91 -15.51 9.46
C LYS A 213 -11.28 -14.82 9.54
N LYS A 214 -11.38 -13.69 10.23
CA LYS A 214 -12.61 -12.89 10.33
C LYS A 214 -13.01 -12.28 8.98
N MET A 215 -12.05 -11.79 8.20
CA MET A 215 -12.33 -11.31 6.84
C MET A 215 -12.90 -12.40 5.95
N PHE A 216 -12.33 -13.63 5.97
CA PHE A 216 -12.89 -14.76 5.23
C PHE A 216 -14.31 -15.14 5.67
N GLN A 217 -14.59 -15.11 6.97
CA GLN A 217 -15.94 -15.38 7.50
C GLN A 217 -16.99 -14.35 7.07
N LEU A 218 -16.57 -13.12 6.76
CA LEU A 218 -17.48 -12.07 6.30
C LEU A 218 -17.66 -12.07 4.77
N TRP A 219 -16.80 -12.79 4.04
CA TRP A 219 -16.85 -12.88 2.58
C TRP A 219 -17.82 -13.96 2.09
N ASP A 220 -18.12 -14.98 2.90
CA ASP A 220 -19.06 -16.07 2.61
C ASP A 220 -20.52 -15.62 2.79
#